data_9a87726909cf15a922e80e1259063975
#
_entry.id   9a87726909cf15a922e80e1259063975
#
_cell.length_a   1.000
_cell.length_b   1.000
_cell.length_c   1.000
_cell.angle_alpha   90.00
_cell.angle_beta   90.00
_cell.angle_gamma   90.00
#
_symmetry.space_group_name_H-M   'P 1'
#
loop_
_entity.id
_entity.type
_entity.pdbx_description
1 polymer ?
#
loop_
_entity_poly.entity_id
_entity_poly.type
_entity_poly.pdbx_seq_one_letter_code
_entity_poly.pdbx_strand_id
1 'polypeptide(L)'
;MTNITERIDSITRIPPTHLHAHLPAPKSVKIEISPRCNYRCGFCALRTREVQPKWDMDFELFKRITREMREAGVEEVGVFYLGESFMNPRLLVDCITYLKHDIGMPYVFLTSNGSMAFEEVVDACMHAGLDSLKWSVNACDEAQFERIMGVAGRLFHRALENVKVAWETRRDRGY
;
A
#
# COMPACT_ATOMS: atom_id res chain seq x y z
N MET A 1 16.39 28.30 -12.95
CA MET A 1 15.35 27.56 -12.18
C MET A 1 14.15 27.39 -13.09
N THR A 2 13.75 26.15 -13.37
CA THR A 2 12.49 25.86 -14.07
C THR A 2 11.32 26.33 -13.21
N ASN A 3 10.36 27.05 -13.78
CA ASN A 3 9.18 27.48 -13.07
C ASN A 3 8.23 26.32 -12.81
N ILE A 4 7.25 26.48 -11.92
CA ILE A 4 6.34 25.40 -11.50
C ILE A 4 5.52 24.86 -12.67
N THR A 5 5.14 25.69 -13.61
CA THR A 5 4.38 25.31 -14.81
C THR A 5 5.20 24.38 -15.70
N GLU A 6 6.45 24.73 -15.96
CA GLU A 6 7.37 23.87 -16.75
C GLU A 6 7.60 22.51 -16.08
N ARG A 7 7.67 22.48 -14.75
CA ARG A 7 7.78 21.22 -13.98
C ARG A 7 6.50 20.39 -14.09
N ILE A 8 5.34 21.02 -13.96
CA ILE A 8 4.04 20.34 -14.11
C ILE A 8 3.93 19.79 -15.52
N ASP A 9 4.21 20.58 -16.54
CA ASP A 9 4.14 20.16 -17.94
C ASP A 9 5.08 18.99 -18.25
N SER A 10 6.27 18.96 -17.66
CA SER A 10 7.22 17.87 -17.87
C SER A 10 6.76 16.54 -17.28
N ILE A 11 5.94 16.58 -16.21
CA ILE A 11 5.40 15.39 -15.51
C ILE A 11 4.07 14.96 -16.13
N THR A 12 3.24 15.93 -16.57
CA THR A 12 1.88 15.66 -17.08
C THR A 12 1.83 15.46 -18.60
N ARG A 13 2.90 15.74 -19.31
CA ARG A 13 2.97 15.45 -20.75
C ARG A 13 2.81 13.96 -21.01
N ILE A 14 1.78 13.61 -21.77
CA ILE A 14 1.60 12.24 -22.25
C ILE A 14 2.74 11.92 -23.22
N PRO A 15 3.61 10.95 -22.92
CA PRO A 15 4.68 10.57 -23.81
C PRO A 15 4.10 10.07 -25.17
N PRO A 16 4.80 10.26 -26.30
CA PRO A 16 4.35 9.76 -27.59
C PRO A 16 4.00 8.26 -27.59
N THR A 17 4.69 7.47 -26.76
CA THR A 17 4.42 6.03 -26.57
C THR A 17 3.02 5.73 -26.03
N HIS A 18 2.34 6.71 -25.41
CA HIS A 18 0.97 6.58 -24.91
C HIS A 18 -0.09 7.09 -25.89
N LEU A 19 0.31 7.54 -27.08
CA LEU A 19 -0.59 7.99 -28.14
C LEU A 19 -0.93 6.86 -29.15
N HIS A 20 -0.67 5.62 -28.78
CA HIS A 20 -0.95 4.44 -29.60
C HIS A 20 -2.15 3.66 -29.07
N ALA A 21 -2.80 2.87 -29.95
CA ALA A 21 -3.92 2.02 -29.59
C ALA A 21 -3.55 0.94 -28.56
N HIS A 22 -2.29 0.51 -28.55
CA HIS A 22 -1.72 -0.41 -27.58
C HIS A 22 -0.78 0.35 -26.65
N LEU A 23 -1.23 0.63 -25.44
CA LEU A 23 -0.43 1.32 -24.43
C LEU A 23 0.63 0.40 -23.85
N PRO A 24 1.82 0.92 -23.49
CA PRO A 24 2.75 0.18 -22.66
C PRO A 24 2.13 -0.13 -21.30
N ALA A 25 2.62 -1.17 -20.62
CA ALA A 25 2.22 -1.45 -19.26
C ALA A 25 2.51 -0.25 -18.34
N PRO A 26 1.66 0.02 -17.33
CA PRO A 26 1.96 1.04 -16.34
C PRO A 26 3.21 0.65 -15.55
N LYS A 27 4.02 1.62 -15.17
CA LYS A 27 5.21 1.35 -14.34
C LYS A 27 4.86 0.91 -12.94
N SER A 28 3.78 1.45 -12.37
CA SER A 28 3.35 1.21 -10.99
C SER A 28 1.89 0.75 -10.95
N VAL A 29 1.63 -0.32 -10.21
CA VAL A 29 0.30 -0.93 -10.04
C VAL A 29 0.01 -1.13 -8.56
N LYS A 30 -1.26 -0.93 -8.15
CA LYS A 30 -1.74 -1.27 -6.82
C LYS A 30 -2.69 -2.46 -6.90
N ILE A 31 -2.53 -3.42 -5.99
CA ILE A 31 -3.35 -4.61 -5.90
C ILE A 31 -3.97 -4.69 -4.51
N GLU A 32 -5.29 -4.72 -4.44
CA GLU A 32 -6.00 -4.94 -3.19
C GLU A 32 -5.96 -6.42 -2.82
N ILE A 33 -5.12 -6.78 -1.85
CA ILE A 33 -5.01 -8.16 -1.36
C ILE A 33 -6.05 -8.50 -0.29
N SER A 34 -6.52 -7.50 0.48
CA SER A 34 -7.62 -7.64 1.42
C SER A 34 -8.58 -6.46 1.28
N PRO A 35 -9.85 -6.68 0.95
CA PRO A 35 -10.86 -5.62 0.83
C PRO A 35 -11.41 -5.20 2.19
N ARG A 36 -11.03 -5.88 3.27
CA ARG A 36 -11.45 -5.59 4.64
C ARG A 36 -10.67 -4.42 5.20
N CYS A 37 -11.34 -3.59 5.99
CA CYS A 37 -10.68 -2.51 6.72
C CYS A 37 -11.34 -2.38 8.10
N ASN A 38 -10.54 -2.18 9.13
CA ASN A 38 -11.00 -1.96 10.49
C ASN A 38 -11.32 -0.47 10.78
N TYR A 39 -11.11 0.43 9.81
CA TYR A 39 -11.51 1.84 9.89
C TYR A 39 -12.72 2.13 9.01
N ARG A 40 -13.34 3.32 9.24
CA ARG A 40 -14.52 3.79 8.50
C ARG A 40 -14.37 5.24 8.07
N CYS A 41 -13.20 5.55 7.49
CA CYS A 41 -12.82 6.91 7.12
C CYS A 41 -13.86 7.58 6.25
N GLY A 42 -14.25 8.82 6.61
CA GLY A 42 -15.30 9.57 5.93
C GLY A 42 -15.02 9.89 4.46
N PHE A 43 -13.76 9.92 4.08
CA PHE A 43 -13.29 10.21 2.72
C PHE A 43 -13.02 8.95 1.87
N CYS A 44 -13.14 7.74 2.44
CA CYS A 44 -12.77 6.50 1.75
C CYS A 44 -13.95 5.94 0.95
N ALA A 45 -13.72 5.60 -0.31
CA ALA A 45 -14.72 4.98 -1.18
C ALA A 45 -15.18 3.60 -0.69
N LEU A 46 -14.43 2.93 0.18
CA LEU A 46 -14.83 1.68 0.82
C LEU A 46 -16.15 1.85 1.58
N ARG A 47 -16.39 3.03 2.15
CA ARG A 47 -17.60 3.34 2.92
C ARG A 47 -18.88 3.40 2.07
N THR A 48 -18.75 3.81 0.81
CA THR A 48 -19.88 4.01 -0.12
C THR A 48 -20.03 2.89 -1.13
N ARG A 49 -19.15 1.87 -1.09
CA ARG A 49 -19.22 0.73 -1.99
C ARG A 49 -20.49 -0.09 -1.70
N GLU A 50 -21.34 -0.28 -2.70
CA GLU A 50 -22.59 -1.04 -2.57
C GLU A 50 -22.33 -2.51 -2.24
N VAL A 51 -21.30 -3.10 -2.86
CA VAL A 51 -20.91 -4.49 -2.61
C VAL A 51 -19.50 -4.51 -2.03
N GLN A 52 -19.40 -5.03 -0.80
CA GLN A 52 -18.10 -5.28 -0.16
C GLN A 52 -17.67 -6.73 -0.46
N PRO A 53 -16.51 -6.93 -1.12
CA PRO A 53 -15.91 -8.24 -1.18
C PRO A 53 -15.65 -8.76 0.23
N LYS A 54 -15.97 -10.04 0.49
CA LYS A 54 -15.82 -10.65 1.82
C LYS A 54 -14.53 -11.44 1.95
N TRP A 55 -13.92 -11.77 0.82
CA TRP A 55 -12.78 -12.68 0.74
C TRP A 55 -11.53 -11.92 0.36
N ASP A 56 -10.44 -12.30 0.97
CA ASP A 56 -9.12 -11.83 0.55
C ASP A 56 -8.78 -12.40 -0.84
N MET A 57 -7.81 -11.80 -1.51
CA MET A 57 -7.37 -12.26 -2.82
C MET A 57 -6.83 -13.68 -2.73
N ASP A 58 -7.20 -14.51 -3.69
CA ASP A 58 -6.61 -15.84 -3.86
C ASP A 58 -5.12 -15.69 -4.21
N PHE A 59 -4.26 -16.41 -3.49
CA PHE A 59 -2.81 -16.28 -3.66
C PHE A 59 -2.31 -16.80 -5.01
N GLU A 60 -2.94 -17.83 -5.56
CA GLU A 60 -2.57 -18.35 -6.90
C GLU A 60 -2.95 -17.34 -7.99
N LEU A 61 -4.11 -16.68 -7.85
CA LEU A 61 -4.49 -15.58 -8.73
C LEU A 61 -3.48 -14.42 -8.61
N PHE A 62 -3.11 -14.03 -7.39
CA PHE A 62 -2.09 -13.00 -7.15
C PHE A 62 -0.77 -13.33 -7.86
N LYS A 63 -0.27 -14.54 -7.70
CA LYS A 63 0.96 -14.99 -8.35
C LYS A 63 0.89 -14.92 -9.87
N ARG A 64 -0.24 -15.34 -10.45
CA ARG A 64 -0.45 -15.30 -11.90
C ARG A 64 -0.42 -13.87 -12.43
N ILE A 65 -1.25 -12.98 -11.89
CA ILE A 65 -1.35 -11.60 -12.40
C ILE A 65 -0.07 -10.81 -12.18
N THR A 66 0.62 -10.99 -11.07
CA THR A 66 1.87 -10.25 -10.80
C THR A 66 3.04 -10.73 -11.65
N ARG A 67 3.07 -12.01 -12.05
CA ARG A 67 4.02 -12.52 -13.04
C ARG A 67 3.76 -11.89 -14.40
N GLU A 68 2.51 -11.91 -14.88
CA GLU A 68 2.11 -11.26 -16.13
C GLU A 68 2.46 -9.75 -16.12
N MET A 69 2.23 -9.06 -15.00
CA MET A 69 2.64 -7.67 -14.82
C MET A 69 4.15 -7.49 -14.94
N ARG A 70 4.94 -8.35 -14.30
CA ARG A 70 6.39 -8.27 -14.36
C ARG A 70 6.92 -8.51 -15.78
N GLU A 71 6.38 -9.50 -16.48
CA GLU A 71 6.68 -9.79 -17.89
C GLU A 71 6.31 -8.62 -18.82
N ALA A 72 5.21 -7.92 -18.53
CA ALA A 72 4.77 -6.74 -19.26
C ALA A 72 5.61 -5.48 -18.99
N GLY A 73 6.53 -5.50 -17.99
CA GLY A 73 7.42 -4.38 -17.67
C GLY A 73 6.96 -3.50 -16.53
N VAL A 74 6.05 -3.98 -15.67
CA VAL A 74 5.73 -3.29 -14.40
C VAL A 74 6.95 -3.33 -13.48
N GLU A 75 7.29 -2.19 -12.90
CA GLU A 75 8.47 -2.00 -12.06
C GLU A 75 8.12 -1.87 -10.57
N GLU A 76 6.87 -1.49 -10.25
CA GLU A 76 6.43 -1.23 -8.88
C GLU A 76 5.07 -1.86 -8.61
N VAL A 77 4.94 -2.54 -7.47
CA VAL A 77 3.67 -3.08 -6.99
C VAL A 77 3.37 -2.61 -5.57
N GLY A 78 2.22 -1.96 -5.41
CA GLY A 78 1.64 -1.64 -4.11
C GLY A 78 0.67 -2.74 -3.68
N VAL A 79 0.93 -3.40 -2.55
CA VAL A 79 0.08 -4.49 -2.02
C VAL A 79 -1.02 -3.93 -1.11
N PHE A 80 -1.75 -2.94 -1.60
CA PHE A 80 -2.86 -2.27 -0.92
C PHE A 80 -3.74 -1.52 -1.93
N TYR A 81 -4.98 -1.19 -1.53
CA TYR A 81 -5.80 -0.21 -2.23
C TYR A 81 -6.79 0.47 -1.28
N LEU A 82 -8.05 0.03 -1.21
CA LEU A 82 -9.08 0.60 -0.32
C LEU A 82 -9.12 -0.07 1.06
N GLY A 83 -8.84 -1.38 1.11
CA GLY A 83 -8.78 -2.14 2.35
C GLY A 83 -7.53 -1.89 3.16
N GLU A 84 -7.41 -2.59 4.28
CA GLU A 84 -6.22 -2.59 5.15
C GLU A 84 -5.51 -3.94 5.06
N SER A 85 -4.32 -3.95 4.48
CA SER A 85 -3.59 -5.18 4.19
C SER A 85 -3.14 -5.93 5.43
N PHE A 86 -2.89 -5.23 6.54
CA PHE A 86 -2.60 -5.85 7.83
C PHE A 86 -3.79 -6.62 8.46
N MET A 87 -4.98 -6.58 7.84
CA MET A 87 -6.09 -7.46 8.22
C MET A 87 -5.81 -8.94 7.92
N ASN A 88 -4.89 -9.23 7.00
CA ASN A 88 -4.36 -10.57 6.75
C ASN A 88 -2.83 -10.53 6.66
N PRO A 89 -2.14 -10.51 7.81
CA PRO A 89 -0.69 -10.35 7.85
C PRO A 89 0.07 -11.49 7.16
N ARG A 90 -0.46 -12.73 7.22
CA ARG A 90 0.15 -13.88 6.54
C ARG A 90 0.13 -13.69 5.02
N LEU A 91 -1.03 -13.42 4.45
CA LEU A 91 -1.14 -13.18 3.01
C LEU A 91 -0.28 -12.00 2.56
N LEU A 92 -0.21 -10.93 3.38
CA LEU A 92 0.62 -9.76 3.09
C LEU A 92 2.11 -10.15 2.97
N VAL A 93 2.64 -10.87 3.96
CA VAL A 93 4.04 -11.32 3.93
C VAL A 93 4.30 -12.28 2.78
N ASP A 94 3.40 -13.24 2.52
CA ASP A 94 3.51 -14.18 1.39
C ASP A 94 3.54 -13.43 0.05
N CYS A 95 2.69 -12.41 -0.13
CA CYS A 95 2.66 -11.57 -1.34
C CYS A 95 3.97 -10.78 -1.53
N ILE A 96 4.50 -10.16 -0.47
CA ILE A 96 5.77 -9.41 -0.53
C ILE A 96 6.92 -10.37 -0.86
N THR A 97 6.99 -11.51 -0.18
CA THR A 97 8.02 -12.54 -0.41
C THR A 97 8.02 -12.97 -1.87
N TYR A 98 6.85 -13.34 -2.40
CA TYR A 98 6.72 -13.77 -3.79
C TYR A 98 7.15 -12.67 -4.78
N LEU A 99 6.71 -11.43 -4.58
CA LEU A 99 7.08 -10.31 -5.43
C LEU A 99 8.60 -10.09 -5.46
N LYS A 100 9.25 -10.12 -4.31
CA LYS A 100 10.67 -9.81 -4.18
C LYS A 100 11.58 -10.98 -4.57
N HIS A 101 11.30 -12.17 -4.08
CA HIS A 101 12.22 -13.30 -4.17
C HIS A 101 11.93 -14.26 -5.33
N ASP A 102 10.65 -14.42 -5.73
CA ASP A 102 10.29 -15.35 -6.81
C ASP A 102 10.31 -14.67 -8.18
N ILE A 103 9.72 -13.46 -8.31
CA ILE A 103 9.60 -12.77 -9.61
C ILE A 103 10.49 -11.53 -9.75
N GLY A 104 11.26 -11.17 -8.72
CA GLY A 104 12.22 -10.07 -8.76
C GLY A 104 11.57 -8.71 -9.08
N MET A 105 10.44 -8.39 -8.42
CA MET A 105 9.80 -7.09 -8.56
C MET A 105 10.73 -6.00 -8.01
N PRO A 106 11.12 -4.99 -8.82
CA PRO A 106 12.10 -3.99 -8.38
C PRO A 106 11.67 -3.22 -7.14
N TYR A 107 10.39 -2.83 -7.07
CA TYR A 107 9.90 -2.03 -5.95
C TYR A 107 8.53 -2.50 -5.45
N VAL A 108 8.45 -2.82 -4.15
CA VAL A 108 7.22 -3.24 -3.47
C VAL A 108 6.92 -2.28 -2.33
N PHE A 109 5.70 -1.73 -2.32
CA PHE A 109 5.31 -0.73 -1.34
C PHE A 109 3.94 -0.99 -0.73
N LEU A 110 3.72 -0.42 0.46
CA LEU A 110 2.50 -0.57 1.23
C LEU A 110 2.04 0.78 1.77
N THR A 111 0.73 0.97 1.87
CA THR A 111 0.14 2.07 2.64
C THR A 111 -0.83 1.48 3.65
N SER A 112 -0.75 1.89 4.91
CA SER A 112 -1.54 1.37 6.01
C SER A 112 -2.09 2.48 6.89
N ASN A 113 -3.20 2.21 7.58
CA ASN A 113 -3.73 3.06 8.63
C ASN A 113 -2.96 2.95 9.97
N GLY A 114 -2.00 2.04 10.07
CA GLY A 114 -1.09 1.86 11.20
C GLY A 114 -1.66 1.09 12.39
N SER A 115 -2.96 0.87 12.48
CA SER A 115 -3.59 0.33 13.70
C SER A 115 -3.25 -1.12 14.01
N MET A 116 -2.92 -1.91 12.99
CA MET A 116 -2.58 -3.33 13.09
C MET A 116 -1.14 -3.63 12.65
N ALA A 117 -0.33 -2.61 12.48
CA ALA A 117 1.07 -2.72 12.09
C ALA A 117 1.95 -3.03 13.32
N PHE A 118 1.70 -4.18 13.95
CA PHE A 118 2.48 -4.65 15.10
C PHE A 118 3.91 -5.01 14.69
N GLU A 119 4.84 -4.90 15.64
CA GLU A 119 6.28 -5.08 15.42
C GLU A 119 6.60 -6.34 14.62
N GLU A 120 6.07 -7.48 15.05
CA GLU A 120 6.39 -8.78 14.45
C GLU A 120 5.97 -8.86 12.97
N VAL A 121 4.83 -8.24 12.63
CA VAL A 121 4.33 -8.25 11.26
C VAL A 121 5.09 -7.27 10.39
N VAL A 122 5.41 -6.09 10.93
CA VAL A 122 6.22 -5.09 10.22
C VAL A 122 7.63 -5.62 9.97
N ASP A 123 8.25 -6.25 10.96
CA ASP A 123 9.55 -6.90 10.83
C ASP A 123 9.52 -7.99 9.75
N ALA A 124 8.49 -8.84 9.76
CA ALA A 124 8.32 -9.87 8.73
C ALA A 124 8.17 -9.28 7.32
N CYS A 125 7.43 -8.17 7.17
CA CYS A 125 7.30 -7.47 5.88
C CYS A 125 8.65 -6.88 5.42
N MET A 126 9.41 -6.27 6.31
CA MET A 126 10.73 -5.72 6.00
C MET A 126 11.70 -6.84 5.62
N HIS A 127 11.72 -7.92 6.38
CA HIS A 127 12.54 -9.10 6.09
C HIS A 127 12.17 -9.74 4.73
N ALA A 128 10.89 -9.75 4.38
CA ALA A 128 10.40 -10.21 3.07
C ALA A 128 10.80 -9.27 1.91
N GLY A 129 11.40 -8.10 2.20
CA GLY A 129 11.91 -7.17 1.21
C GLY A 129 10.96 -6.02 0.86
N LEU A 130 10.05 -5.62 1.75
CA LEU A 130 9.21 -4.43 1.55
C LEU A 130 10.10 -3.17 1.44
N ASP A 131 10.03 -2.47 0.31
CA ASP A 131 10.89 -1.30 0.06
C ASP A 131 10.36 -0.02 0.72
N SER A 132 9.04 0.11 0.87
CA SER A 132 8.44 1.31 1.46
C SER A 132 7.13 1.03 2.18
N LEU A 133 6.97 1.63 3.36
CA LEU A 133 5.74 1.63 4.14
C LEU A 133 5.30 3.06 4.42
N LYS A 134 4.14 3.43 3.91
CA LYS A 134 3.52 4.74 4.10
C LYS A 134 2.37 4.66 5.10
N TRP A 135 2.23 5.69 5.91
CA TRP A 135 1.22 5.77 6.96
C TRP A 135 0.11 6.76 6.61
N SER A 136 -1.15 6.34 6.75
CA SER A 136 -2.35 7.15 6.55
C SER A 136 -2.93 7.60 7.89
N VAL A 137 -2.23 8.48 8.61
CA VAL A 137 -2.68 9.03 9.92
C VAL A 137 -3.51 10.29 9.67
N ASN A 138 -3.91 10.84 8.82
CA ASN A 138 -4.76 11.97 8.38
C ASN A 138 -5.44 12.81 9.52
N ALA A 139 -4.79 12.95 10.67
CA ALA A 139 -5.30 13.71 11.81
C ALA A 139 -4.15 14.24 12.68
N CYS A 140 -4.38 15.31 13.43
CA CYS A 140 -3.39 15.88 14.34
C CYS A 140 -3.69 15.62 15.82
N ASP A 141 -4.91 15.17 16.15
CA ASP A 141 -5.36 14.86 17.51
C ASP A 141 -6.45 13.77 17.51
N GLU A 142 -6.80 13.25 18.69
CA GLU A 142 -7.80 12.20 18.87
C GLU A 142 -9.20 12.61 18.36
N ALA A 143 -9.63 13.83 18.62
CA ALA A 143 -10.96 14.29 18.23
C ALA A 143 -11.09 14.41 16.71
N GLN A 144 -10.05 14.90 16.06
CA GLN A 144 -9.99 14.95 14.61
C GLN A 144 -9.90 13.54 14.03
N PHE A 145 -9.10 12.66 14.66
CA PHE A 145 -8.95 11.27 14.23
C PHE A 145 -10.29 10.53 14.26
N GLU A 146 -11.02 10.63 15.38
CA GLU A 146 -12.35 10.03 15.51
C GLU A 146 -13.31 10.52 14.43
N ARG A 147 -13.35 11.82 14.20
CA ARG A 147 -14.23 12.43 13.19
C ARG A 147 -13.88 12.01 11.76
N ILE A 148 -12.59 11.98 11.42
CA ILE A 148 -12.12 11.71 10.05
C ILE A 148 -12.00 10.22 9.76
N MET A 149 -11.39 9.45 10.68
CA MET A 149 -11.11 8.03 10.48
C MET A 149 -12.28 7.13 10.85
N GLY A 150 -13.33 7.69 11.50
CA GLY A 150 -14.57 7.00 11.83
C GLY A 150 -14.42 5.86 12.82
N VAL A 151 -13.45 5.98 13.74
CA VAL A 151 -13.14 5.02 14.81
C VAL A 151 -12.78 5.77 16.10
N ALA A 152 -12.76 5.07 17.22
CA ALA A 152 -12.49 5.71 18.53
C ALA A 152 -11.14 6.46 18.53
N GLY A 153 -11.14 7.69 19.03
CA GLY A 153 -9.99 8.62 19.06
C GLY A 153 -8.73 8.01 19.69
N ARG A 154 -8.89 7.16 20.73
CA ARG A 154 -7.76 6.48 21.37
C ARG A 154 -6.89 5.65 20.41
N LEU A 155 -7.42 5.26 19.23
CA LEU A 155 -6.65 4.53 18.21
C LEU A 155 -5.63 5.43 17.50
N PHE A 156 -5.74 6.75 17.66
CA PHE A 156 -4.73 7.70 17.19
C PHE A 156 -3.35 7.41 17.80
N HIS A 157 -3.30 7.28 19.13
CA HIS A 157 -2.03 6.99 19.82
C HIS A 157 -1.48 5.61 19.46
N ARG A 158 -2.36 4.60 19.28
CA ARG A 158 -1.93 3.28 18.81
C ARG A 158 -1.29 3.35 17.42
N ALA A 159 -1.91 4.09 16.50
CA ALA A 159 -1.34 4.24 15.16
C ALA A 159 0.05 4.92 15.21
N LEU A 160 0.18 5.98 16.02
CA LEU A 160 1.46 6.68 16.19
C LEU A 160 2.52 5.80 16.86
N GLU A 161 2.15 5.02 17.88
CA GLU A 161 3.08 4.10 18.53
C GLU A 161 3.58 3.02 17.55
N ASN A 162 2.68 2.43 16.76
CA ASN A 162 3.07 1.47 15.72
C ASN A 162 3.99 2.09 14.66
N VAL A 163 3.77 3.36 14.29
CA VAL A 163 4.68 4.09 13.38
C VAL A 163 6.07 4.22 14.00
N LYS A 164 6.14 4.59 15.28
CA LYS A 164 7.40 4.71 16.03
C LYS A 164 8.12 3.37 16.11
N VAL A 165 7.40 2.32 16.53
CA VAL A 165 7.94 0.95 16.63
C VAL A 165 8.47 0.48 15.27
N ALA A 166 7.73 0.70 14.18
CA ALA A 166 8.20 0.34 12.83
C ALA A 166 9.49 1.06 12.44
N TRP A 167 9.64 2.34 12.82
CA TRP A 167 10.87 3.10 12.59
C TRP A 167 12.05 2.54 13.42
N GLU A 168 11.81 2.22 14.69
CA GLU A 168 12.80 1.62 15.59
C GLU A 168 13.24 0.24 15.07
N THR A 169 12.29 -0.63 14.69
CA THR A 169 12.56 -1.94 14.09
C THR A 169 13.45 -1.82 12.86
N ARG A 170 13.10 -0.91 11.95
CA ARG A 170 13.90 -0.64 10.76
C ARG A 170 15.33 -0.24 11.09
N ARG A 171 15.50 0.71 12.02
CA ARG A 171 16.80 1.22 12.44
C ARG A 171 17.64 0.13 13.11
N ASP A 172 17.06 -0.60 14.04
CA ASP A 172 17.77 -1.53 14.91
C ASP A 172 18.15 -2.83 14.18
N ARG A 173 17.37 -3.19 13.18
CA ARG A 173 17.63 -4.36 12.32
C ARG A 173 18.39 -4.05 11.03
N GLY A 174 18.57 -2.79 10.70
CA GLY A 174 19.37 -2.35 9.55
C GLY A 174 18.68 -2.54 8.19
N TYR A 175 17.33 -2.46 8.13
CA TYR A 175 16.58 -2.49 6.88
C TYR A 175 16.65 -1.18 6.09
#